data_ef31f94977f95eea226a640566691944
#
_entry.id   ef31f94977f95eea226a640566691944
#
_cell.length_a   1.000
_cell.length_b   1.000
_cell.length_c   1.000
_cell.angle_alpha   90.00
_cell.angle_beta   90.00
_cell.angle_gamma   90.00
#
_symmetry.space_group_name_H-M   'P 1'
#
loop_
_entity.id
_entity.type
_entity.pdbx_description
1 polymer ?
#
loop_
_entity_poly.entity_id
_entity_poly.type
_entity_poly.pdbx_seq_one_letter_code
_entity_poly.pdbx_strand_id
1 'polypeptide(L)'
;PDARAGFFGISPHTTRAELQRAVFEGLAFAIVDALQGYPQGGELYLTGGGAASATWLQIIADCTGRTVVSSAFNELSARGAAILAARSVAALAETPPLAQTRYQPRPQAHARYAALYPVYRLLREQMLPVWQARQAALQPLSQDVQP
;
A
#
# COMPACT_ATOMS: atom_id res chain seq x y z
N PRO A 1 -6.14 -9.95 -14.15
CA PRO A 1 -7.30 -10.13 -13.25
C PRO A 1 -7.33 -11.49 -12.56
N ASP A 2 -6.44 -12.47 -12.92
CA ASP A 2 -6.51 -13.86 -12.46
C ASP A 2 -5.73 -14.13 -11.18
N ALA A 3 -4.88 -13.19 -10.77
CA ALA A 3 -4.10 -13.30 -9.56
C ALA A 3 -5.00 -13.34 -8.30
N ARG A 4 -4.63 -14.21 -7.37
CA ARG A 4 -5.28 -14.36 -6.07
C ARG A 4 -4.26 -14.10 -4.96
N ALA A 5 -4.77 -13.77 -3.79
CA ALA A 5 -3.93 -13.65 -2.62
C ALA A 5 -3.39 -15.01 -2.19
N GLY A 6 -2.19 -15.02 -1.62
CA GLY A 6 -1.57 -16.19 -1.04
C GLY A 6 -0.56 -15.78 0.03
N PHE A 7 -0.24 -16.69 0.91
CA PHE A 7 0.83 -16.55 1.89
C PHE A 7 1.96 -17.49 1.53
N PHE A 8 3.18 -17.03 1.64
CA PHE A 8 4.37 -17.81 1.42
C PHE A 8 5.19 -17.92 2.71
N GLY A 9 5.76 -19.12 2.97
CA GLY A 9 6.62 -19.33 4.13
C GLY A 9 5.87 -19.50 5.46
N ILE A 10 4.60 -19.86 5.45
CA ILE A 10 3.86 -20.20 6.67
C ILE A 10 4.48 -21.44 7.32
N SER A 11 4.67 -21.39 8.62
CA SER A 11 5.11 -22.51 9.46
C SER A 11 4.05 -22.86 10.52
N PRO A 12 4.15 -24.02 11.20
CA PRO A 12 3.27 -24.36 12.32
C PRO A 12 3.31 -23.35 13.48
N HIS A 13 4.35 -22.50 13.55
CA HIS A 13 4.51 -21.47 14.58
C HIS A 13 4.00 -20.10 14.14
N THR A 14 3.55 -19.96 12.89
CA THR A 14 3.04 -18.68 12.37
C THR A 14 1.75 -18.29 13.07
N THR A 15 1.77 -17.14 13.71
CA THR A 15 0.64 -16.60 14.46
C THR A 15 -0.34 -15.84 13.56
N ARG A 16 -1.57 -15.68 14.03
CA ARG A 16 -2.58 -14.84 13.36
C ARG A 16 -2.10 -13.39 13.18
N ALA A 17 -1.39 -12.83 14.16
CA ALA A 17 -0.88 -11.47 14.10
C ALA A 17 0.18 -11.31 12.99
N GLU A 18 1.04 -12.32 12.79
CA GLU A 18 2.01 -12.33 11.71
C GLU A 18 1.34 -12.43 10.34
N LEU A 19 0.29 -13.23 10.20
CA LEU A 19 -0.49 -13.28 8.96
C LEU A 19 -1.16 -11.94 8.65
N GLN A 20 -1.77 -11.29 9.65
CA GLN A 20 -2.35 -9.96 9.47
C GLN A 20 -1.30 -8.93 9.07
N ARG A 21 -0.13 -8.96 9.71
CA ARG A 21 0.99 -8.08 9.38
C ARG A 21 1.50 -8.33 7.97
N ALA A 22 1.62 -9.58 7.54
CA ALA A 22 2.08 -9.96 6.20
C ALA A 22 1.18 -9.38 5.08
N VAL A 23 -0.12 -9.25 5.31
CA VAL A 23 -1.03 -8.55 4.37
C VAL A 23 -0.61 -7.10 4.17
N PHE A 24 -0.36 -6.37 5.25
CA PHE A 24 0.11 -4.99 5.16
C PHE A 24 1.49 -4.88 4.50
N GLU A 25 2.41 -5.78 4.85
CA GLU A 25 3.75 -5.80 4.26
C GLU A 25 3.72 -6.08 2.76
N GLY A 26 2.89 -7.03 2.30
CA GLY A 26 2.70 -7.31 0.88
C GLY A 26 2.13 -6.11 0.11
N LEU A 27 1.16 -5.39 0.68
CA LEU A 27 0.63 -4.16 0.11
C LEU A 27 1.69 -3.03 0.09
N ALA A 28 2.51 -2.93 1.14
CA ALA A 28 3.60 -1.94 1.17
C ALA A 28 4.66 -2.24 0.11
N PHE A 29 5.00 -3.50 -0.16
CA PHE A 29 5.87 -3.88 -1.27
C PHE A 29 5.26 -3.54 -2.65
N ALA A 30 3.94 -3.65 -2.80
CA ALA A 30 3.28 -3.19 -4.02
C ALA A 30 3.39 -1.67 -4.20
N ILE A 31 3.36 -0.89 -3.11
CA ILE A 31 3.64 0.55 -3.15
C ILE A 31 5.11 0.79 -3.57
N VAL A 32 6.08 0.04 -3.04
CA VAL A 32 7.48 0.13 -3.45
C VAL A 32 7.61 -0.13 -4.96
N ASP A 33 6.93 -1.15 -5.50
CA ASP A 33 6.89 -1.42 -6.95
C ASP A 33 6.33 -0.22 -7.74
N ALA A 34 5.22 0.33 -7.30
CA ALA A 34 4.60 1.47 -7.98
C ALA A 34 5.48 2.73 -7.97
N LEU A 35 6.35 2.87 -6.99
CA LEU A 35 7.27 3.99 -6.87
C LEU A 35 8.55 3.85 -7.70
N GLN A 36 8.81 2.70 -8.35
CA GLN A 36 10.05 2.46 -9.10
C GLN A 36 10.28 3.43 -10.28
N GLY A 37 9.25 4.00 -10.84
CA GLY A 37 9.34 4.98 -11.93
C GLY A 37 9.44 6.45 -11.49
N TYR A 38 9.42 6.71 -10.19
CA TYR A 38 9.40 8.06 -9.64
C TYR A 38 10.75 8.45 -9.03
N PRO A 39 11.05 9.76 -8.94
CA PRO A 39 12.26 10.24 -8.30
C PRO A 39 12.43 9.67 -6.90
N GLN A 40 13.64 9.22 -6.61
CA GLN A 40 13.98 8.70 -5.28
C GLN A 40 14.06 9.85 -4.26
N GLY A 41 13.64 9.58 -3.05
CA GLY A 41 13.62 10.57 -1.95
C GLY A 41 12.31 11.34 -1.83
N GLY A 42 12.29 12.34 -0.97
CA GLY A 42 11.12 13.15 -0.63
C GLY A 42 10.14 12.43 0.31
N GLU A 43 9.09 13.13 0.69
CA GLU A 43 8.03 12.63 1.58
C GLU A 43 6.90 11.97 0.77
N LEU A 44 6.25 10.97 1.36
CA LEU A 44 5.03 10.36 0.83
C LEU A 44 3.82 10.88 1.62
N TYR A 45 2.93 11.56 0.93
CA TYR A 45 1.68 12.05 1.54
C TYR A 45 0.58 11.02 1.36
N LEU A 46 0.09 10.46 2.47
CA LEU A 46 -0.98 9.46 2.50
C LEU A 46 -2.26 10.04 3.07
N THR A 47 -3.36 9.80 2.36
CA THR A 47 -4.67 10.33 2.68
C THR A 47 -5.75 9.25 2.56
N GLY A 48 -6.94 9.53 3.06
CA GLY A 48 -8.07 8.61 3.01
C GLY A 48 -8.09 7.60 4.16
N GLY A 49 -8.99 6.63 4.10
CA GLY A 49 -9.26 5.70 5.21
C GLY A 49 -8.05 4.90 5.70
N GLY A 50 -7.14 4.52 4.79
CA GLY A 50 -5.90 3.83 5.16
C GLY A 50 -4.94 4.68 5.99
N ALA A 51 -5.02 6.00 5.88
CA ALA A 51 -4.18 6.93 6.64
C ALA A 51 -4.56 7.03 8.13
N ALA A 52 -5.64 6.41 8.57
CA ALA A 52 -6.03 6.35 9.97
C ALA A 52 -5.22 5.34 10.79
N SER A 53 -4.51 4.42 10.16
CA SER A 53 -3.73 3.38 10.85
C SER A 53 -2.26 3.75 10.98
N ALA A 54 -1.84 4.17 12.18
CA ALA A 54 -0.45 4.48 12.47
C ALA A 54 0.50 3.30 12.17
N THR A 55 0.08 2.07 12.48
CA THR A 55 0.86 0.86 12.16
C THR A 55 1.06 0.71 10.66
N TRP A 56 0.04 0.93 9.87
CA TRP A 56 0.11 0.86 8.41
C TRP A 56 1.06 1.91 7.84
N LEU A 57 0.94 3.16 8.29
CA LEU A 57 1.79 4.25 7.85
C LEU A 57 3.27 4.01 8.21
N GLN A 58 3.53 3.43 9.38
CA GLN A 58 4.89 3.07 9.77
C GLN A 58 5.44 1.92 8.91
N ILE A 59 4.63 0.92 8.56
CA ILE A 59 5.07 -0.16 7.65
C ILE A 59 5.42 0.40 6.27
N ILE A 60 4.63 1.32 5.73
CA ILE A 60 4.93 1.98 4.44
C ILE A 60 6.24 2.76 4.55
N ALA A 61 6.44 3.53 5.61
CA ALA A 61 7.70 4.27 5.81
C ALA A 61 8.90 3.33 5.85
N ASP A 62 8.81 2.25 6.62
CA ASP A 62 9.88 1.27 6.75
C ASP A 62 10.15 0.52 5.43
N CYS A 63 9.11 0.15 4.66
CA CYS A 63 9.30 -0.54 3.39
C CYS A 63 9.88 0.38 2.31
N THR A 64 9.40 1.62 2.23
CA THR A 64 9.82 2.57 1.18
C THR A 64 11.13 3.29 1.49
N GLY A 65 11.56 3.30 2.75
CA GLY A 65 12.68 4.12 3.22
C GLY A 65 12.42 5.64 3.17
N ARG A 66 11.15 6.05 3.04
CA ARG A 66 10.73 7.44 2.90
C ARG A 66 9.89 7.87 4.08
N THR A 67 9.98 9.14 4.46
CA THR A 67 9.07 9.71 5.44
C THR A 67 7.64 9.69 4.89
N VAL A 68 6.73 9.11 5.66
CA VAL A 68 5.29 9.14 5.37
C VAL A 68 4.65 10.25 6.18
N VAL A 69 3.88 11.10 5.51
CA VAL A 69 3.14 12.22 6.11
C VAL A 69 1.65 11.94 6.01
N SER A 70 0.97 11.96 7.12
CA SER A 70 -0.48 11.83 7.22
C SER A 70 -1.09 13.10 7.78
N SER A 71 -2.25 13.47 7.28
CA SER A 71 -3.06 14.56 7.80
C SER A 71 -4.14 14.01 8.73
N ALA A 72 -4.40 14.73 9.81
CA ALA A 72 -5.55 14.43 10.68
C ALA A 72 -6.91 14.63 9.99
N PHE A 73 -6.91 15.26 8.83
CA PHE A 73 -8.11 15.57 8.07
C PHE A 73 -8.34 14.52 6.97
N ASN A 74 -9.43 13.76 7.08
CA ASN A 74 -9.70 12.64 6.16
C ASN A 74 -10.27 13.08 4.80
N GLU A 75 -10.95 14.25 4.75
CA GLU A 75 -11.68 14.72 3.56
C GLU A 75 -10.85 15.74 2.75
N LEU A 76 -9.62 15.41 2.39
CA LEU A 76 -8.72 16.33 1.68
C LEU A 76 -9.25 16.71 0.29
N SER A 77 -9.95 15.82 -0.40
CA SER A 77 -10.57 16.11 -1.70
C SER A 77 -11.67 17.17 -1.57
N ALA A 78 -12.56 17.01 -0.59
CA ALA A 78 -13.61 17.99 -0.31
C ALA A 78 -13.02 19.35 0.11
N ARG A 79 -11.96 19.33 0.93
CA ARG A 79 -11.22 20.54 1.29
C ARG A 79 -10.61 21.22 0.08
N GLY A 80 -9.99 20.45 -0.84
CA GLY A 80 -9.42 20.98 -2.08
C GLY A 80 -10.48 21.66 -2.95
N ALA A 81 -11.62 21.01 -3.14
CA ALA A 81 -12.76 21.56 -3.87
C ALA A 81 -13.29 22.85 -3.23
N ALA A 82 -13.44 22.86 -1.91
CA ALA A 82 -13.88 24.05 -1.18
C ALA A 82 -12.89 25.22 -1.31
N ILE A 83 -11.58 24.96 -1.27
CA ILE A 83 -10.55 25.99 -1.50
C ILE A 83 -10.63 26.56 -2.91
N LEU A 84 -10.79 25.70 -3.93
CA LEU A 84 -10.93 26.15 -5.32
C LEU A 84 -12.20 26.99 -5.51
N ALA A 85 -13.33 26.57 -4.95
CA ALA A 85 -14.57 27.32 -4.98
C ALA A 85 -14.44 28.69 -4.26
N ALA A 86 -13.83 28.72 -3.08
CA ALA A 86 -13.62 29.95 -2.34
C ALA A 86 -12.72 30.94 -3.11
N ARG A 87 -11.69 30.45 -3.79
CA ARG A 87 -10.81 31.27 -4.63
C ARG A 87 -11.49 31.86 -5.87
N SER A 88 -12.54 31.20 -6.36
CA SER A 88 -13.27 31.67 -7.55
C SER A 88 -14.26 32.79 -7.24
N VAL A 89 -14.77 32.89 -6.01
CA VAL A 89 -15.81 33.88 -5.62
C VAL A 89 -15.32 34.95 -4.64
N ALA A 90 -14.26 34.68 -3.91
CA ALA A 90 -13.66 35.60 -2.95
C ALA A 90 -12.16 35.39 -2.86
N ALA A 91 -11.42 36.43 -2.54
CA ALA A 91 -9.99 36.28 -2.26
C ALA A 91 -9.79 35.47 -0.96
N LEU A 92 -9.61 34.17 -1.07
CA LEU A 92 -9.09 33.40 0.05
C LEU A 92 -7.60 33.71 0.17
N ALA A 93 -7.23 34.55 1.11
CA ALA A 93 -5.86 35.04 1.24
C ALA A 93 -4.90 33.91 1.64
N GLU A 94 -5.31 33.05 2.58
CA GLU A 94 -4.50 31.92 3.05
C GLU A 94 -5.37 30.68 3.34
N THR A 95 -4.78 29.53 3.08
CA THR A 95 -5.40 28.25 3.44
C THR A 95 -4.85 27.81 4.81
N PRO A 96 -5.69 27.59 5.81
CA PRO A 96 -5.22 27.15 7.13
C PRO A 96 -4.34 25.90 7.02
N PRO A 97 -3.20 25.83 7.72
CA PRO A 97 -2.36 24.65 7.71
C PRO A 97 -3.11 23.46 8.33
N LEU A 98 -2.79 22.27 7.85
CA LEU A 98 -3.30 21.03 8.42
C LEU A 98 -2.29 20.46 9.42
N ALA A 99 -2.80 19.99 10.55
CA ALA A 99 -1.98 19.19 11.45
C ALA A 99 -1.53 17.92 10.72
N GLN A 100 -0.24 17.64 10.78
CA GLN A 100 0.40 16.52 10.11
C GLN A 100 1.14 15.66 11.11
N THR A 101 1.07 14.35 10.90
CA THR A 101 1.89 13.38 11.61
C THR A 101 2.90 12.79 10.63
N ARG A 102 4.16 12.69 11.06
CA ARG A 102 5.26 12.15 10.25
C ARG A 102 5.74 10.83 10.81
N TYR A 103 5.89 9.85 9.95
CA TYR A 103 6.40 8.53 10.25
C TYR A 103 7.75 8.37 9.56
N GLN A 104 8.81 8.41 10.35
CA GLN A 104 10.17 8.22 9.84
C GLN A 104 10.47 6.73 9.64
N PRO A 105 11.17 6.34 8.57
CA PRO A 105 11.60 4.96 8.40
C PRO A 105 12.59 4.58 9.51
N ARG A 106 12.38 3.44 10.13
CA ARG A 106 13.28 2.88 11.14
C ARG A 106 14.41 2.15 10.42
N PRO A 107 15.70 2.53 10.60
CA PRO A 107 16.81 2.03 9.78
C PRO A 107 16.91 0.49 9.75
N GLN A 108 16.75 -0.16 10.92
CA GLN A 108 16.82 -1.63 11.01
C GLN A 108 15.64 -2.31 10.29
N ALA A 109 14.43 -1.76 10.41
CA ALA A 109 13.25 -2.29 9.74
C ALA A 109 13.36 -2.09 8.22
N HIS A 110 13.80 -0.90 7.80
CA HIS A 110 14.04 -0.62 6.38
C HIS A 110 15.06 -1.58 5.77
N ALA A 111 16.18 -1.81 6.42
CA ALA A 111 17.21 -2.75 5.93
C ALA A 111 16.64 -4.17 5.75
N ARG A 112 15.79 -4.64 6.68
CA ARG A 112 15.11 -5.94 6.57
C ARG A 112 14.15 -5.99 5.39
N TYR A 113 13.31 -4.97 5.20
CA TYR A 113 12.39 -4.92 4.07
C TYR A 113 13.13 -4.77 2.73
N ALA A 114 14.19 -4.00 2.67
CA ALA A 114 15.03 -3.89 1.48
C ALA A 114 15.65 -5.23 1.07
N ALA A 115 16.04 -6.06 2.04
CA ALA A 115 16.53 -7.42 1.79
C ALA A 115 15.42 -8.40 1.34
N LEU A 116 14.19 -8.22 1.83
CA LEU A 116 13.05 -9.08 1.50
C LEU A 116 12.37 -8.69 0.17
N TYR A 117 12.45 -7.45 -0.23
CA TYR A 117 11.79 -6.95 -1.43
C TYR A 117 12.17 -7.69 -2.73
N PRO A 118 13.44 -8.03 -3.00
CA PRO A 118 13.80 -8.86 -4.15
C PRO A 118 13.12 -10.25 -4.13
N VAL A 119 12.98 -10.84 -2.95
CA VAL A 119 12.28 -12.14 -2.78
C VAL A 119 10.79 -12.01 -3.09
N TYR A 120 10.14 -10.92 -2.63
CA TYR A 120 8.76 -10.62 -2.98
C TYR A 120 8.57 -10.46 -4.49
N ARG A 121 9.47 -9.75 -5.17
CA ARG A 121 9.41 -9.57 -6.63
C ARG A 121 9.55 -10.91 -7.36
N LEU A 122 10.54 -11.72 -6.98
CA LEU A 122 10.77 -13.04 -7.56
C LEU A 122 9.52 -13.91 -7.38
N LEU A 123 8.95 -13.95 -6.17
CA LEU A 123 7.73 -14.72 -5.89
C LEU A 123 6.57 -14.27 -6.79
N ARG A 124 6.35 -12.96 -6.91
CA ARG A 124 5.29 -12.40 -7.77
C ARG A 124 5.45 -12.81 -9.24
N GLU A 125 6.68 -12.76 -9.75
CA GLU A 125 6.99 -13.16 -11.13
C GLU A 125 6.77 -14.66 -11.35
N GLN A 126 7.20 -15.51 -10.42
CA GLN A 126 7.05 -16.95 -10.50
C GLN A 126 5.59 -17.41 -10.30
N MET A 127 4.79 -16.65 -9.60
CA MET A 127 3.37 -16.97 -9.41
C MET A 127 2.50 -16.67 -10.64
N LEU A 128 2.96 -15.85 -11.58
CA LEU A 128 2.17 -15.49 -12.76
C LEU A 128 1.73 -16.70 -13.59
N PRO A 129 2.63 -17.64 -13.98
CA PRO A 129 2.23 -18.86 -14.71
C PRO A 129 1.33 -19.77 -13.87
N VAL A 130 1.50 -19.78 -12.54
CA VAL A 130 0.62 -20.56 -11.64
C VAL A 130 -0.81 -20.04 -11.67
N TRP A 131 -1.01 -18.73 -11.67
CA TRP A 131 -2.33 -18.14 -11.79
C TRP A 131 -2.99 -18.43 -13.14
N GLN A 132 -2.23 -18.41 -14.22
CA GLN A 132 -2.70 -18.76 -15.55
C GLN A 132 -3.13 -20.22 -15.62
N ALA A 133 -2.31 -21.15 -15.12
CA ALA A 133 -2.62 -22.57 -15.07
C ALA A 133 -3.87 -22.85 -14.22
N ARG A 134 -3.99 -22.19 -13.05
CA ARG A 134 -5.18 -22.29 -12.20
C ARG A 134 -6.44 -21.83 -12.94
N GLN A 135 -6.37 -20.72 -13.65
CA GLN A 135 -7.51 -20.19 -14.42
C GLN A 135 -7.94 -21.18 -15.50
N ALA A 136 -6.99 -21.71 -16.26
CA ALA A 136 -7.27 -22.73 -17.28
C ALA A 136 -7.93 -23.98 -16.69
N ALA A 137 -7.49 -24.44 -15.53
CA ALA A 137 -8.06 -25.62 -14.87
C ALA A 137 -9.49 -25.41 -14.33
N LEU A 138 -9.90 -24.16 -14.08
CA LEU A 138 -11.23 -23.84 -13.56
C LEU A 138 -12.27 -23.51 -14.65
N GLN A 139 -11.85 -23.25 -15.89
CA GLN A 139 -12.75 -22.92 -17.00
C GLN A 139 -13.76 -24.03 -17.32
N PRO A 140 -13.42 -25.34 -17.32
CA PRO A 140 -14.39 -26.40 -17.63
C PRO A 140 -15.51 -26.53 -16.59
N LEU A 141 -15.23 -26.23 -15.33
CA LEU A 141 -16.19 -26.38 -14.23
C LEU A 141 -17.29 -25.29 -14.22
N SER A 142 -17.09 -24.21 -14.95
CA SER A 142 -18.06 -23.12 -15.03
C SER A 142 -19.13 -23.34 -16.11
N GLN A 143 -18.93 -24.30 -17.02
CA GLN A 143 -19.87 -24.59 -18.10
C GLN A 143 -20.92 -25.65 -17.73
N ASP A 144 -20.67 -26.47 -16.70
CA ASP A 144 -21.53 -27.54 -16.26
C ASP A 144 -22.58 -27.13 -15.20
N VAL A 145 -22.58 -25.86 -14.78
CA VAL A 145 -23.55 -25.31 -13.81
C VAL A 145 -24.42 -24.28 -14.51
N GLN A 146 -25.18 -24.69 -15.51
CA GLN A 146 -26.40 -23.99 -15.92
C GLN A 146 -27.61 -24.82 -15.48
N PRO A 147 -28.59 -24.20 -14.81
CA PRO A 147 -29.78 -24.84 -14.30
C PRO A 147 -30.73 -25.30 -15.42
#